data_5f5b4656ba94eac62a935093490c1f91
#
_entry.id   5f5b4656ba94eac62a935093490c1f91
#
_cell.length_a   1.000
_cell.length_b   1.000
_cell.length_c   1.000
_cell.angle_alpha   90.00
_cell.angle_beta   90.00
_cell.angle_gamma   90.00
#
_symmetry.space_group_name_H-M   'P 1'
#
loop_
_entity.id
_entity.type
_entity.pdbx_description
1 polymer ?
#
loop_
_entity_poly.entity_id
_entity_poly.type
_entity_poly.pdbx_seq_one_letter_code
_entity_poly.pdbx_strand_id
1 'polypeptide(L)'
;TPLILALDKLPEGEGEIDIAELMDICRQHGLRTLAVRAVLPSHIAAANALDMPILPASGARERNIELESKPAAKAEKPAEPAVRPSKLVTSPIRGGQQVYAQGADLIVLAPVSAGAELLADGNIHVYGPMRGRALAGIQGNPDARIFCQQLGAEMVSIAGRYKTAEELRRDPNWGQAVQISLSEDVLNIARL
;
A
#
# COMPACT_ATOMS: atom_id res chain seq x y z
N THR A 1 10.43 16.54 28.22
CA THR A 1 10.83 16.04 26.89
C THR A 1 10.04 14.79 26.58
N PRO A 2 9.42 14.66 25.38
CA PRO A 2 8.72 13.43 24.98
C PRO A 2 9.71 12.32 24.68
N LEU A 3 9.35 11.06 25.00
CA LEU A 3 10.15 9.88 24.70
C LEU A 3 9.28 8.66 24.35
N ILE A 4 9.91 7.66 23.74
CA ILE A 4 9.34 6.35 23.44
C ILE A 4 10.15 5.31 24.23
N LEU A 5 9.48 4.45 25.00
CA LEU A 5 10.12 3.34 25.71
C LEU A 5 10.35 2.18 24.75
N ALA A 6 11.61 1.87 24.44
CA ALA A 6 12.00 0.81 23.52
C ALA A 6 12.35 -0.48 24.29
N LEU A 7 11.35 -1.28 24.63
CA LEU A 7 11.49 -2.55 25.34
C LEU A 7 11.82 -3.72 24.39
N ASP A 8 11.78 -3.50 23.09
CA ASP A 8 12.11 -4.46 22.02
C ASP A 8 13.62 -4.74 21.92
N LYS A 9 14.46 -3.94 22.58
CA LYS A 9 15.92 -4.08 22.59
C LYS A 9 16.47 -4.74 23.84
N LEU A 10 15.61 -5.13 24.77
CA LEU A 10 16.02 -5.79 25.99
C LEU A 10 16.39 -7.26 25.72
N PRO A 11 17.49 -7.78 26.29
CA PRO A 11 17.85 -9.18 26.15
C PRO A 11 16.79 -10.10 26.76
N GLU A 12 16.54 -11.25 26.12
CA GLU A 12 15.64 -12.28 26.64
C GLU A 12 16.24 -12.83 27.97
N GLY A 13 15.56 -12.58 29.10
CA GLY A 13 15.98 -13.10 30.41
C GLY A 13 16.09 -12.07 31.53
N GLU A 14 16.04 -10.78 31.26
CA GLU A 14 15.82 -9.77 32.29
C GLU A 14 14.34 -9.74 32.65
N GLY A 15 14.02 -9.88 33.92
CA GLY A 15 12.69 -10.12 34.47
C GLY A 15 11.60 -9.16 34.02
N GLU A 16 10.38 -9.50 34.37
CA GLU A 16 9.18 -8.72 34.02
C GLU A 16 9.33 -7.26 34.48
N ILE A 17 9.43 -6.34 33.53
CA ILE A 17 9.58 -4.90 33.80
C ILE A 17 8.20 -4.31 34.07
N ASP A 18 8.06 -3.67 35.23
CA ASP A 18 6.87 -2.87 35.54
C ASP A 18 6.90 -1.56 34.75
N ILE A 19 6.10 -1.53 33.67
CA ILE A 19 5.99 -0.36 32.81
C ILE A 19 5.40 0.84 33.57
N ALA A 20 4.52 0.62 34.54
CA ALA A 20 3.92 1.70 35.32
C ALA A 20 4.97 2.38 36.19
N GLU A 21 5.82 1.61 36.90
CA GLU A 21 6.93 2.14 37.69
C GLU A 21 7.93 2.90 36.82
N LEU A 22 8.28 2.36 35.65
CA LEU A 22 9.18 3.01 34.71
C LEU A 22 8.64 4.34 34.19
N MET A 23 7.34 4.41 33.93
CA MET A 23 6.67 5.64 33.53
C MET A 23 6.66 6.70 34.64
N ASP A 24 6.48 6.29 35.88
CA ASP A 24 6.51 7.20 37.03
C ASP A 24 7.91 7.77 37.24
N ILE A 25 8.94 6.96 37.10
CA ILE A 25 10.35 7.41 37.13
C ILE A 25 10.59 8.45 36.02
N CYS A 26 10.15 8.16 34.77
CA CYS A 26 10.27 9.10 33.67
C CYS A 26 9.59 10.45 34.01
N ARG A 27 8.38 10.39 34.56
CA ARG A 27 7.59 11.57 34.93
C ARG A 27 8.29 12.41 36.00
N GLN A 28 8.88 11.77 37.01
CA GLN A 28 9.64 12.45 38.07
C GLN A 28 10.87 13.22 37.53
N HIS A 29 11.45 12.72 36.42
CA HIS A 29 12.56 13.38 35.73
C HIS A 29 12.14 14.32 34.61
N GLY A 30 10.86 14.73 34.53
CA GLY A 30 10.34 15.66 33.53
C GLY A 30 10.25 15.09 32.11
N LEU A 31 10.27 13.75 31.99
CA LEU A 31 10.13 13.03 30.74
C LEU A 31 8.66 12.58 30.57
N ARG A 32 8.11 12.73 29.37
CA ARG A 32 6.75 12.32 29.06
C ARG A 32 6.78 11.15 28.07
N THR A 33 6.38 9.97 28.53
CA THR A 33 6.25 8.80 27.67
C THR A 33 5.07 8.96 26.72
N LEU A 34 5.30 8.87 25.42
CA LEU A 34 4.29 8.97 24.37
C LEU A 34 3.83 7.62 23.86
N ALA A 35 4.71 6.62 23.83
CA ALA A 35 4.43 5.29 23.33
C ALA A 35 5.43 4.27 23.90
N VAL A 36 5.05 3.00 23.84
CA VAL A 36 5.91 1.86 24.20
C VAL A 36 6.17 1.03 22.95
N ARG A 37 7.42 0.60 22.76
CA ARG A 37 7.78 -0.37 21.74
C ARG A 37 8.09 -1.69 22.43
N ALA A 38 7.27 -2.72 22.21
CA ALA A 38 7.37 -4.01 22.90
C ALA A 38 7.09 -5.17 21.93
N VAL A 39 7.74 -6.32 22.20
CA VAL A 39 7.57 -7.58 21.48
C VAL A 39 6.95 -8.64 22.40
N LEU A 40 7.30 -8.63 23.67
CA LEU A 40 6.81 -9.60 24.64
C LEU A 40 5.32 -9.41 24.95
N PRO A 41 4.51 -10.48 24.94
CA PRO A 41 3.06 -10.40 25.22
C PRO A 41 2.73 -9.77 26.59
N SER A 42 3.56 -10.01 27.62
CA SER A 42 3.42 -9.41 28.94
C SER A 42 3.56 -7.89 28.91
N HIS A 43 4.56 -7.36 28.20
CA HIS A 43 4.77 -5.93 28.05
C HIS A 43 3.66 -5.25 27.22
N ILE A 44 3.15 -5.96 26.19
CA ILE A 44 2.01 -5.51 25.37
C ILE A 44 0.76 -5.41 26.25
N ALA A 45 0.48 -6.43 27.08
CA ALA A 45 -0.67 -6.42 27.97
C ALA A 45 -0.58 -5.30 29.02
N ALA A 46 0.61 -5.08 29.61
CA ALA A 46 0.83 -4.02 30.59
C ALA A 46 0.70 -2.61 29.96
N ALA A 47 1.22 -2.40 28.75
CA ALA A 47 1.07 -1.13 28.04
C ALA A 47 -0.40 -0.84 27.69
N ASN A 48 -1.17 -1.85 27.26
CA ASN A 48 -2.60 -1.72 27.00
C ASN A 48 -3.41 -1.39 28.27
N ALA A 49 -3.04 -1.99 29.43
CA ALA A 49 -3.67 -1.70 30.71
C ALA A 49 -3.46 -0.23 31.15
N LEU A 50 -2.41 0.40 30.68
CA LEU A 50 -2.06 1.81 30.96
C LEU A 50 -2.53 2.76 29.85
N ASP A 51 -3.34 2.29 28.87
CA ASP A 51 -3.85 3.05 27.73
C ASP A 51 -2.72 3.72 26.91
N MET A 52 -1.59 3.03 26.77
CA MET A 52 -0.40 3.53 26.08
C MET A 52 -0.33 3.00 24.63
N PRO A 53 -0.08 3.88 23.65
CA PRO A 53 0.16 3.46 22.28
C PRO A 53 1.35 2.50 22.17
N ILE A 54 1.16 1.38 21.46
CA ILE A 54 2.19 0.38 21.21
C ILE A 54 2.73 0.52 19.80
N LEU A 55 4.03 0.70 19.67
CA LEU A 55 4.72 0.77 18.38
C LEU A 55 5.31 -0.59 18.00
N PRO A 56 5.39 -0.94 16.72
CA PRO A 56 6.04 -2.16 16.26
C PRO A 56 7.54 -2.15 16.57
N ALA A 57 8.16 -3.35 16.66
CA ALA A 57 9.59 -3.52 16.92
C ALA A 57 10.48 -2.73 15.96
N SER A 58 11.66 -2.31 16.43
CA SER A 58 12.66 -1.61 15.61
C SER A 58 13.08 -2.46 14.41
N GLY A 59 12.78 -1.99 13.18
CA GLY A 59 13.05 -2.71 11.93
C GLY A 59 11.80 -3.19 11.19
N ALA A 60 10.61 -3.11 11.78
CA ALA A 60 9.36 -3.26 11.03
C ALA A 60 9.10 -1.99 10.21
N ARG A 61 8.80 -2.13 8.91
CA ARG A 61 8.41 -1.01 8.05
C ARG A 61 7.21 -0.30 8.67
N GLU A 62 7.29 1.01 8.80
CA GLU A 62 6.20 1.87 9.28
C GLU A 62 4.95 1.64 8.41
N ARG A 63 3.92 1.05 9.01
CA ARG A 63 2.56 1.07 8.48
C ARG A 63 1.83 2.20 9.18
N ASN A 64 1.30 3.14 8.42
CA ASN A 64 0.38 4.15 8.95
C ASN A 64 -0.79 3.45 9.64
N ILE A 65 -0.90 3.67 10.95
CA ILE A 65 -2.05 3.22 11.75
C ILE A 65 -3.05 4.38 11.78
N GLU A 66 -4.10 4.29 10.97
CA GLU A 66 -5.30 5.08 11.21
C GLU A 66 -6.02 4.47 12.43
N LEU A 67 -6.21 5.30 13.46
CA LEU A 67 -6.97 4.95 14.66
C LEU A 67 -8.47 4.86 14.30
N GLU A 68 -8.96 3.66 14.07
CA GLU A 68 -10.37 3.38 14.23
C GLU A 68 -10.57 2.39 15.40
N SER A 69 -11.18 2.91 16.45
CA SER A 69 -11.67 2.14 17.60
C SER A 69 -12.83 1.24 17.19
N LYS A 70 -12.65 -0.10 17.27
CA LYS A 70 -13.79 -1.03 17.26
C LYS A 70 -13.52 -2.26 18.14
N PRO A 71 -14.55 -2.79 18.83
CA PRO A 71 -14.38 -3.75 19.92
C PRO A 71 -14.04 -5.17 19.42
N ALA A 72 -13.42 -5.91 20.33
CA ALA A 72 -12.97 -7.29 20.17
C ALA A 72 -14.05 -8.22 19.61
N ALA A 73 -13.72 -8.94 18.54
CA ALA A 73 -14.45 -10.11 18.09
C ALA A 73 -13.50 -11.18 17.56
N LYS A 74 -13.60 -12.36 18.21
CA LYS A 74 -13.32 -13.73 17.76
C LYS A 74 -12.17 -13.98 16.75
N ALA A 75 -11.28 -14.88 17.17
CA ALA A 75 -10.38 -15.60 16.30
C ALA A 75 -11.13 -16.20 15.09
N GLU A 76 -10.84 -15.67 13.90
CA GLU A 76 -11.30 -16.23 12.64
C GLU A 76 -10.12 -16.85 11.88
N LYS A 77 -10.42 -18.03 11.27
CA LYS A 77 -9.65 -18.79 10.28
C LYS A 77 -8.91 -17.85 9.28
N PRO A 78 -7.84 -18.35 8.59
CA PRO A 78 -7.24 -17.60 7.51
C PRO A 78 -8.33 -17.21 6.51
N ALA A 79 -8.66 -15.93 6.45
CA ALA A 79 -9.62 -15.40 5.52
C ALA A 79 -9.06 -15.57 4.10
N GLU A 80 -9.81 -16.22 3.23
CA GLU A 80 -9.67 -16.08 1.78
C GLU A 80 -9.61 -14.57 1.46
N PRO A 81 -8.78 -14.13 0.49
CA PRO A 81 -8.65 -12.73 0.15
C PRO A 81 -10.04 -12.17 -0.16
N ALA A 82 -10.54 -11.32 0.71
CA ALA A 82 -11.82 -10.65 0.51
C ALA A 82 -11.75 -9.90 -0.83
N VAL A 83 -12.47 -10.39 -1.83
CA VAL A 83 -12.57 -9.76 -3.14
C VAL A 83 -13.18 -8.38 -2.93
N ARG A 84 -12.35 -7.34 -2.96
CA ARG A 84 -12.84 -5.96 -2.91
C ARG A 84 -13.47 -5.62 -4.26
N PRO A 85 -14.63 -4.96 -4.27
CA PRO A 85 -15.26 -4.58 -5.52
C PRO A 85 -14.34 -3.64 -6.31
N SER A 86 -14.23 -3.86 -7.63
CA SER A 86 -13.43 -3.03 -8.53
C SER A 86 -13.83 -1.56 -8.42
N LYS A 87 -12.84 -0.65 -8.48
CA LYS A 87 -13.11 0.78 -8.49
C LYS A 87 -13.48 1.24 -9.90
N LEU A 88 -14.72 1.69 -10.07
CA LEU A 88 -15.23 2.20 -11.35
C LEU A 88 -15.12 3.73 -11.43
N VAL A 89 -14.56 4.24 -12.51
CA VAL A 89 -14.46 5.67 -12.83
C VAL A 89 -15.10 5.93 -14.18
N THR A 90 -16.12 6.78 -14.20
CA THR A 90 -16.90 7.11 -15.42
C THR A 90 -16.60 8.50 -15.97
N SER A 91 -15.89 9.33 -15.22
CA SER A 91 -15.52 10.69 -15.63
C SER A 91 -14.10 10.75 -16.18
N PRO A 92 -13.80 11.66 -17.15
CA PRO A 92 -12.44 11.86 -17.66
C PRO A 92 -11.45 12.21 -16.56
N ILE A 93 -10.27 11.56 -16.58
CA ILE A 93 -9.18 11.81 -15.63
C ILE A 93 -8.20 12.78 -16.30
N ARG A 94 -8.02 13.94 -15.66
CA ARG A 94 -7.23 15.04 -16.21
C ARG A 94 -5.81 15.05 -15.66
N GLY A 95 -4.89 15.74 -16.32
CA GLY A 95 -3.51 15.90 -15.87
C GLY A 95 -3.44 16.44 -14.44
N GLY A 96 -2.53 15.88 -13.64
CA GLY A 96 -2.39 16.16 -12.21
C GLY A 96 -3.36 15.41 -11.30
N GLN A 97 -4.34 14.69 -11.84
CA GLN A 97 -5.22 13.83 -11.05
C GLN A 97 -4.63 12.43 -10.91
N GLN A 98 -4.76 11.88 -9.71
CA GLN A 98 -4.37 10.52 -9.38
C GLN A 98 -5.59 9.72 -8.92
N VAL A 99 -5.74 8.51 -9.44
CA VAL A 99 -6.80 7.57 -9.04
C VAL A 99 -6.14 6.28 -8.57
N TYR A 100 -6.43 5.87 -7.34
CA TYR A 100 -5.93 4.63 -6.75
C TYR A 100 -7.06 3.68 -6.39
N ALA A 101 -6.95 2.41 -6.83
CA ALA A 101 -7.79 1.29 -6.46
C ALA A 101 -7.05 0.38 -5.47
N GLN A 102 -7.22 0.65 -4.18
CA GLN A 102 -6.54 -0.08 -3.12
C GLN A 102 -7.18 -1.47 -2.93
N GLY A 103 -6.36 -2.52 -3.06
CA GLY A 103 -6.76 -3.91 -2.90
C GLY A 103 -7.76 -4.39 -3.97
N ALA A 104 -7.85 -3.70 -5.12
CA ALA A 104 -8.86 -3.94 -6.13
C ALA A 104 -8.36 -3.63 -7.55
N ASP A 105 -9.16 -4.00 -8.55
CA ASP A 105 -8.98 -3.58 -9.93
C ASP A 105 -9.53 -2.17 -10.15
N LEU A 106 -8.94 -1.44 -11.10
CA LEU A 106 -9.39 -0.14 -11.54
C LEU A 106 -10.02 -0.23 -12.94
N ILE A 107 -11.28 0.20 -13.05
CA ILE A 107 -12.02 0.25 -14.31
C ILE A 107 -12.31 1.71 -14.66
N VAL A 108 -11.84 2.18 -15.79
CA VAL A 108 -12.02 3.55 -16.28
C VAL A 108 -12.78 3.53 -17.59
N LEU A 109 -14.00 4.06 -17.62
CA LEU A 109 -14.85 4.16 -18.80
C LEU A 109 -14.70 5.49 -19.57
N ALA A 110 -13.63 6.23 -19.28
CA ALA A 110 -13.43 7.58 -19.80
C ALA A 110 -11.98 7.79 -20.27
N PRO A 111 -11.70 8.85 -21.04
CA PRO A 111 -10.33 9.18 -21.44
C PRO A 111 -9.44 9.53 -20.25
N VAL A 112 -8.18 9.09 -20.32
CA VAL A 112 -7.12 9.42 -19.39
C VAL A 112 -6.14 10.37 -20.07
N SER A 113 -6.08 11.61 -19.58
CA SER A 113 -5.24 12.66 -20.14
C SER A 113 -3.76 12.49 -19.77
N ALA A 114 -2.88 13.13 -20.55
CA ALA A 114 -1.47 13.26 -20.20
C ALA A 114 -1.29 13.90 -18.82
N GLY A 115 -0.32 13.42 -18.04
CA GLY A 115 -0.07 13.85 -16.65
C GLY A 115 -1.07 13.32 -15.62
N ALA A 116 -2.04 12.49 -16.00
CA ALA A 116 -2.90 11.75 -15.07
C ALA A 116 -2.24 10.45 -14.61
N GLU A 117 -2.55 9.98 -13.39
CA GLU A 117 -2.01 8.74 -12.84
C GLU A 117 -3.10 7.76 -12.43
N LEU A 118 -2.97 6.53 -12.90
CA LEU A 118 -3.80 5.40 -12.52
C LEU A 118 -2.98 4.40 -11.72
N LEU A 119 -3.43 4.04 -10.52
CA LEU A 119 -2.80 3.06 -9.66
C LEU A 119 -3.82 1.99 -9.28
N ALA A 120 -3.40 0.73 -9.29
CA ALA A 120 -4.20 -0.38 -8.80
C ALA A 120 -3.33 -1.45 -8.16
N ASP A 121 -3.81 -2.08 -7.10
CA ASP A 121 -3.17 -3.28 -6.54
C ASP A 121 -3.43 -4.50 -7.43
N GLY A 122 -4.55 -4.51 -8.13
CA GLY A 122 -4.93 -5.47 -9.17
C GLY A 122 -4.69 -4.95 -10.59
N ASN A 123 -5.65 -5.25 -11.47
CA ASN A 123 -5.62 -4.89 -12.89
C ASN A 123 -6.08 -3.45 -13.12
N ILE A 124 -5.71 -2.91 -14.29
CA ILE A 124 -6.21 -1.62 -14.78
C ILE A 124 -6.88 -1.84 -16.14
N HIS A 125 -8.15 -1.43 -16.24
CA HIS A 125 -8.94 -1.47 -17.48
C HIS A 125 -9.30 -0.05 -17.90
N VAL A 126 -8.85 0.41 -19.07
CA VAL A 126 -9.18 1.73 -19.63
C VAL A 126 -9.95 1.54 -20.93
N TYR A 127 -11.25 1.75 -20.87
CA TYR A 127 -12.15 1.70 -22.04
C TYR A 127 -12.19 3.06 -22.75
N GLY A 128 -11.00 3.57 -23.12
CA GLY A 128 -10.80 4.83 -23.79
C GLY A 128 -9.33 5.11 -24.10
N PRO A 129 -9.01 6.30 -24.63
CA PRO A 129 -7.63 6.71 -24.84
C PRO A 129 -6.86 6.80 -23.53
N MET A 130 -5.74 6.09 -23.44
CA MET A 130 -4.82 6.10 -22.30
C MET A 130 -3.59 6.92 -22.67
N ARG A 131 -3.48 8.16 -22.12
CA ARG A 131 -2.36 9.07 -22.41
C ARG A 131 -1.50 9.39 -21.18
N GLY A 132 -2.00 9.11 -19.98
CA GLY A 132 -1.29 9.31 -18.73
C GLY A 132 -0.39 8.14 -18.34
N ARG A 133 -0.24 7.92 -17.06
CA ARG A 133 0.56 6.83 -16.45
C ARG A 133 -0.36 5.78 -15.85
N ALA A 134 -0.06 4.50 -16.06
CA ALA A 134 -0.80 3.37 -15.49
C ALA A 134 0.14 2.43 -14.75
N LEU A 135 -0.10 2.22 -13.45
CA LEU A 135 0.69 1.39 -12.56
C LEU A 135 -0.22 0.30 -11.96
N ALA A 136 -0.15 -0.91 -12.49
CA ALA A 136 -0.89 -2.07 -12.01
C ALA A 136 -0.01 -2.92 -11.10
N GLY A 137 -0.65 -3.69 -10.20
CA GLY A 137 0.07 -4.57 -9.30
C GLY A 137 1.05 -3.86 -8.38
N ILE A 138 0.75 -2.64 -7.91
CA ILE A 138 1.71 -1.78 -7.17
C ILE A 138 2.17 -2.38 -5.84
N GLN A 139 1.43 -3.35 -5.29
CA GLN A 139 1.83 -4.12 -4.10
C GLN A 139 2.75 -5.30 -4.45
N GLY A 140 3.24 -5.37 -5.69
CA GLY A 140 4.15 -6.40 -6.15
C GLY A 140 3.44 -7.61 -6.79
N ASN A 141 2.20 -7.45 -7.29
CA ASN A 141 1.50 -8.51 -8.00
C ASN A 141 1.96 -8.59 -9.48
N PRO A 142 2.75 -9.62 -9.87
CA PRO A 142 3.24 -9.77 -11.24
C PRO A 142 2.16 -10.26 -12.21
N ASP A 143 1.07 -10.85 -11.71
CA ASP A 143 -0.04 -11.35 -12.53
C ASP A 143 -1.01 -10.24 -12.93
N ALA A 144 -0.85 -9.02 -12.38
CA ALA A 144 -1.64 -7.87 -12.76
C ALA A 144 -1.46 -7.53 -14.24
N ARG A 145 -2.49 -6.96 -14.85
CA ARG A 145 -2.53 -6.62 -16.27
C ARG A 145 -3.07 -5.22 -16.47
N ILE A 146 -2.69 -4.62 -17.59
CA ILE A 146 -3.24 -3.34 -18.04
C ILE A 146 -3.91 -3.56 -19.40
N PHE A 147 -5.17 -3.13 -19.50
CA PHE A 147 -5.96 -3.18 -20.72
C PHE A 147 -6.32 -1.75 -21.12
N CYS A 148 -6.15 -1.38 -22.39
CA CYS A 148 -6.63 -0.10 -22.89
C CYS A 148 -7.09 -0.20 -24.35
N GLN A 149 -8.09 0.58 -24.71
CA GLN A 149 -8.61 0.62 -26.09
C GLN A 149 -7.69 1.40 -27.04
N GLN A 150 -6.89 2.32 -26.52
CA GLN A 150 -5.94 3.07 -27.33
C GLN A 150 -4.69 3.37 -26.48
N LEU A 151 -3.58 2.71 -26.82
CA LEU A 151 -2.30 2.88 -26.13
C LEU A 151 -1.63 4.18 -26.59
N GLY A 152 -1.54 5.16 -25.71
CA GLY A 152 -0.85 6.43 -25.92
C GLY A 152 -0.18 6.91 -24.64
N ALA A 153 0.14 5.97 -23.73
CA ALA A 153 0.59 6.23 -22.37
C ALA A 153 1.97 6.89 -22.29
N GLU A 154 2.16 7.74 -21.28
CA GLU A 154 3.49 8.26 -20.90
C GLU A 154 4.33 7.19 -20.21
N MET A 155 3.69 6.30 -19.46
CA MET A 155 4.35 5.20 -18.80
C MET A 155 3.33 4.11 -18.44
N VAL A 156 3.73 2.87 -18.54
CA VAL A 156 3.00 1.72 -18.01
C VAL A 156 3.92 0.93 -17.09
N SER A 157 3.36 0.44 -15.97
CA SER A 157 4.13 -0.36 -15.00
C SER A 157 3.29 -1.52 -14.48
N ILE A 158 3.92 -2.68 -14.29
CA ILE A 158 3.34 -3.84 -13.59
C ILE A 158 4.35 -4.33 -12.56
N ALA A 159 3.93 -4.43 -11.31
CA ALA A 159 4.77 -4.89 -10.20
C ALA A 159 6.16 -4.19 -10.13
N GLY A 160 6.20 -2.88 -10.48
CA GLY A 160 7.44 -2.09 -10.47
C GLY A 160 8.30 -2.17 -11.74
N ARG A 161 8.02 -3.10 -12.68
CA ARG A 161 8.63 -3.10 -14.02
C ARG A 161 7.88 -2.12 -14.91
N TYR A 162 8.57 -1.28 -15.66
CA TYR A 162 7.92 -0.21 -16.44
C TYR A 162 8.50 -0.07 -17.84
N LYS A 163 7.70 0.51 -18.72
CA LYS A 163 8.09 1.05 -20.03
C LYS A 163 7.69 2.51 -20.12
N THR A 164 8.60 3.33 -20.63
CA THR A 164 8.38 4.76 -20.85
C THR A 164 7.68 5.05 -22.18
N ALA A 165 7.19 6.28 -22.34
CA ALA A 165 6.57 6.72 -23.61
C ALA A 165 7.47 6.51 -24.82
N GLU A 166 8.79 6.66 -24.65
CA GLU A 166 9.75 6.50 -25.75
C GLU A 166 9.82 5.06 -26.25
N GLU A 167 9.82 4.09 -25.33
CA GLU A 167 9.79 2.66 -25.62
C GLU A 167 8.44 2.23 -26.18
N LEU A 168 7.34 2.74 -25.60
CA LEU A 168 5.96 2.44 -26.02
C LEU A 168 5.67 2.93 -27.45
N ARG A 169 6.20 4.10 -27.85
CA ARG A 169 6.04 4.63 -29.20
C ARG A 169 6.73 3.82 -30.29
N ARG A 170 7.75 3.02 -29.92
CA ARG A 170 8.44 2.10 -30.82
C ARG A 170 7.72 0.76 -30.95
N ASP A 171 6.76 0.48 -30.08
CA ASP A 171 5.98 -0.75 -30.13
C ASP A 171 5.01 -0.72 -31.33
N PRO A 172 4.90 -1.80 -32.10
CA PRO A 172 3.98 -1.88 -33.24
C PRO A 172 2.49 -1.72 -32.86
N ASN A 173 2.17 -1.94 -31.58
CA ASN A 173 0.81 -1.80 -31.06
C ASN A 173 0.50 -0.39 -30.52
N TRP A 174 1.40 0.59 -30.71
CA TRP A 174 1.12 1.97 -30.32
C TRP A 174 -0.15 2.50 -31.01
N GLY A 175 -1.04 3.11 -30.22
CA GLY A 175 -2.33 3.62 -30.68
C GLY A 175 -3.42 2.57 -30.86
N GLN A 176 -3.13 1.29 -30.65
CA GLN A 176 -4.06 0.17 -30.78
C GLN A 176 -4.69 -0.22 -29.43
N ALA A 177 -5.72 -1.06 -29.50
CA ALA A 177 -6.28 -1.73 -28.35
C ALA A 177 -5.33 -2.86 -27.90
N VAL A 178 -4.88 -2.82 -26.64
CA VAL A 178 -3.84 -3.71 -26.13
C VAL A 178 -4.12 -4.25 -24.74
N GLN A 179 -3.53 -5.42 -24.51
CA GLN A 179 -3.27 -5.99 -23.18
C GLN A 179 -1.78 -5.91 -22.90
N ILE A 180 -1.41 -5.46 -21.71
CA ILE A 180 -0.04 -5.44 -21.22
C ILE A 180 0.06 -6.41 -20.03
N SER A 181 1.03 -7.29 -20.06
CA SER A 181 1.32 -8.29 -19.03
C SER A 181 2.81 -8.33 -18.71
N LEU A 182 3.16 -8.83 -17.53
CA LEU A 182 4.54 -9.06 -17.14
C LEU A 182 4.86 -10.56 -17.28
N SER A 183 5.96 -10.90 -17.94
CA SER A 183 6.51 -12.26 -18.01
C SER A 183 8.03 -12.20 -17.96
N GLU A 184 8.64 -12.98 -17.07
CA GLU A 184 10.10 -13.04 -16.92
C GLU A 184 10.75 -11.66 -16.77
N ASP A 185 10.13 -10.77 -15.96
CA ASP A 185 10.56 -9.39 -15.75
C ASP A 185 10.47 -8.46 -16.98
N VAL A 186 9.85 -8.90 -18.07
CA VAL A 186 9.64 -8.11 -19.28
C VAL A 186 8.15 -7.79 -19.47
N LEU A 187 7.85 -6.52 -19.77
CA LEU A 187 6.50 -6.11 -20.14
C LEU A 187 6.22 -6.47 -21.61
N ASN A 188 5.24 -7.36 -21.80
CA ASN A 188 4.73 -7.79 -23.10
C ASN A 188 3.47 -7.01 -23.44
N ILE A 189 3.41 -6.50 -24.68
CA ILE A 189 2.26 -5.75 -25.21
C ILE A 189 1.66 -6.57 -26.34
N ALA A 190 0.45 -7.05 -26.14
CA ALA A 190 -0.30 -7.80 -27.13
C ALA A 190 -1.55 -7.03 -27.56
N ARG A 191 -1.96 -7.17 -28.82
CA ARG A 191 -3.21 -6.59 -29.33
C ARG A 191 -4.40 -7.38 -28.74
N LEU A 192 -5.50 -6.67 -28.42
CA LEU A 192 -6.78 -7.23 -28.02
C LEU A 192 -7.57 -7.73 -29.24
#